data_abd1e5eb10c99db8b1a4d148d58e80a5
#
_entry.id   abd1e5eb10c99db8b1a4d148d58e80a5
#
_cell.length_a   1.000
_cell.length_b   1.000
_cell.length_c   1.000
_cell.angle_alpha   90.00
_cell.angle_beta   90.00
_cell.angle_gamma   90.00
#
_symmetry.space_group_name_H-M   'P 1'
#
loop_
_entity.id
_entity.type
_entity.pdbx_description
1 polymer ?
#
loop_
_entity_poly.entity_id
_entity_poly.type
_entity_poly.pdbx_seq_one_letter_code
_entity_poly.pdbx_strand_id
1 'polypeptide(L)'
;MLYLYDSITIVSRLQEEFWKVMGSDYLPEMEQNGMRLLGMFMMGIHYNENLALWELDDWATLDRIQELQDKHPLMKAWQREAVDYITDFTGKVLQPAPFSPTLAKLKKGDYKSTIYLHTLAKVHPGKEDEYMEAVGKELKPMARRWGMKLVGCYKAVAGTASSGEVINIWTAGNIHGEWVKIRAKSLKDPAYKKWEIEAGKWRPKVVYRFLYGLVPYSPLRTPFLQEPAAPEEVRTVAMPEVEWK
;
A
#
# COMPACT_ATOMS: atom_id res chain seq x y z
N MET A 1 -12.15 -14.46 0.04
CA MET A 1 -11.01 -13.63 0.45
C MET A 1 -11.23 -12.22 -0.06
N LEU A 2 -11.11 -11.24 0.81
CA LEU A 2 -11.23 -9.81 0.53
C LEU A 2 -9.98 -9.08 1.02
N TYR A 3 -9.84 -7.83 0.62
CA TYR A 3 -8.82 -6.94 1.15
C TYR A 3 -9.44 -5.60 1.53
N LEU A 4 -8.93 -4.99 2.61
CA LEU A 4 -9.19 -3.58 2.90
C LEU A 4 -7.97 -2.77 2.49
N TYR A 5 -8.23 -1.63 1.92
CA TYR A 5 -7.24 -0.64 1.50
C TYR A 5 -7.57 0.66 2.22
N ASP A 6 -6.78 1.00 3.21
CA ASP A 6 -6.96 2.17 4.04
C ASP A 6 -5.88 3.20 3.72
N SER A 7 -6.30 4.34 3.21
CA SER A 7 -5.45 5.52 3.05
C SER A 7 -5.66 6.43 4.25
N ILE A 8 -4.60 6.68 5.00
CA ILE A 8 -4.63 7.36 6.29
C ILE A 8 -3.70 8.56 6.22
N THR A 9 -4.24 9.76 6.38
CA THR A 9 -3.45 10.98 6.51
C THR A 9 -3.29 11.32 7.99
N ILE A 10 -2.07 11.51 8.42
CA ILE A 10 -1.68 11.71 9.81
C ILE A 10 -1.30 13.18 10.01
N VAL A 11 -1.54 13.70 11.21
CA VAL A 11 -1.02 15.00 11.64
C VAL A 11 0.50 15.03 11.43
N SER A 12 1.01 16.06 10.78
CA SER A 12 2.44 16.22 10.54
C SER A 12 3.23 16.10 11.86
N ARG A 13 4.35 15.35 11.82
CA ARG A 13 5.26 15.05 12.92
C ARG A 13 4.78 14.00 13.94
N LEU A 14 3.56 13.46 13.83
CA LEU A 14 3.06 12.39 14.72
C LEU A 14 3.10 11.00 14.07
N GLN A 15 3.91 10.84 13.03
CA GLN A 15 4.01 9.60 12.26
C GLN A 15 4.51 8.41 13.12
N GLU A 16 5.54 8.63 13.90
CA GLU A 16 6.16 7.57 14.71
C GLU A 16 5.27 7.16 15.86
N GLU A 17 4.63 8.12 16.51
CA GLU A 17 3.64 7.89 17.57
C GLU A 17 2.44 7.11 17.02
N PHE A 18 1.92 7.52 15.87
CA PHE A 18 0.85 6.79 15.19
C PHE A 18 1.25 5.35 14.90
N TRP A 19 2.44 5.12 14.33
CA TRP A 19 2.91 3.77 14.06
C TRP A 19 3.06 2.93 15.32
N LYS A 20 3.50 3.55 16.42
CA LYS A 20 3.61 2.87 17.71
C LYS A 20 2.24 2.41 18.19
N VAL A 21 1.26 3.30 18.25
CA VAL A 21 -0.10 2.99 18.72
C VAL A 21 -0.78 1.96 17.80
N MET A 22 -0.64 2.12 16.48
CA MET A 22 -1.16 1.14 15.51
C MET A 22 -0.55 -0.24 15.74
N GLY A 23 0.76 -0.33 15.97
CA GLY A 23 1.47 -1.60 16.11
C GLY A 23 1.25 -2.27 17.45
N SER A 24 1.14 -1.50 18.58
CA SER A 24 0.98 -2.06 19.92
C SER A 24 -0.47 -2.42 20.25
N ASP A 25 -1.41 -1.62 19.83
CA ASP A 25 -2.79 -1.68 20.31
C ASP A 25 -3.77 -2.16 19.23
N TYR A 26 -3.75 -1.53 18.06
CA TYR A 26 -4.73 -1.84 17.00
C TYR A 26 -4.42 -3.14 16.27
N LEU A 27 -3.19 -3.32 15.80
CA LEU A 27 -2.81 -4.47 14.98
C LEU A 27 -3.05 -5.82 15.65
N PRO A 28 -2.63 -6.06 16.92
CA PRO A 28 -2.84 -7.35 17.56
C PRO A 28 -4.32 -7.71 17.69
N GLU A 29 -5.17 -6.73 18.00
CA GLU A 29 -6.61 -6.90 18.15
C GLU A 29 -7.26 -7.25 16.79
N MET A 30 -6.87 -6.56 15.72
CA MET A 30 -7.35 -6.86 14.37
C MET A 30 -6.94 -8.25 13.91
N GLU A 31 -5.69 -8.66 14.16
CA GLU A 31 -5.20 -9.98 13.77
C GLU A 31 -5.91 -11.12 14.50
N GLN A 32 -6.20 -10.97 15.80
CA GLN A 32 -6.99 -11.93 16.58
C GLN A 32 -8.42 -12.11 16.01
N ASN A 33 -8.97 -11.08 15.39
CA ASN A 33 -10.29 -11.08 14.80
C ASN A 33 -10.32 -11.40 13.30
N GLY A 34 -9.19 -11.80 12.72
CA GLY A 34 -9.10 -12.30 11.35
C GLY A 34 -8.79 -11.26 10.29
N MET A 35 -8.45 -10.02 10.69
CA MET A 35 -7.96 -8.97 9.80
C MET A 35 -6.44 -8.95 9.83
N ARG A 36 -5.80 -9.49 8.81
CA ARG A 36 -4.35 -9.71 8.78
C ARG A 36 -3.65 -8.62 7.97
N LEU A 37 -2.67 -7.96 8.56
CA LEU A 37 -1.89 -6.95 7.84
C LEU A 37 -1.07 -7.60 6.72
N LEU A 38 -1.34 -7.22 5.48
CA LEU A 38 -0.52 -7.59 4.32
C LEU A 38 0.68 -6.66 4.19
N GLY A 39 0.46 -5.38 4.35
CA GLY A 39 1.52 -4.37 4.33
C GLY A 39 1.01 -3.01 4.78
N MET A 40 1.87 -2.28 5.46
CA MET A 40 1.68 -0.87 5.76
C MET A 40 2.84 -0.09 5.17
N PHE A 41 2.51 0.99 4.47
CA PHE A 41 3.44 1.74 3.66
C PHE A 41 3.27 3.24 3.93
N MET A 42 4.37 3.96 3.88
CA MET A 42 4.34 5.42 3.76
C MET A 42 4.22 5.78 2.29
N MET A 43 3.33 6.70 1.94
CA MET A 43 3.22 7.19 0.56
C MET A 43 4.31 8.21 0.25
N GLY A 44 4.99 8.02 -0.88
CA GLY A 44 6.08 8.89 -1.29
C GLY A 44 5.63 10.32 -1.60
N ILE A 45 6.45 11.29 -1.24
CA ILE A 45 6.27 12.75 -1.36
C ILE A 45 5.37 13.34 -0.24
N HIS A 46 4.37 12.62 0.22
CA HIS A 46 3.51 13.03 1.34
C HIS A 46 3.85 12.20 2.57
N TYR A 47 4.80 12.66 3.36
CA TYR A 47 5.33 11.93 4.52
C TYR A 47 4.30 11.61 5.60
N ASN A 48 3.15 12.27 5.57
CA ASN A 48 2.05 12.05 6.48
C ASN A 48 0.94 11.14 5.93
N GLU A 49 1.04 10.68 4.67
CA GLU A 49 0.09 9.73 4.10
C GLU A 49 0.61 8.30 4.26
N ASN A 50 -0.24 7.42 4.77
CA ASN A 50 0.01 5.99 4.92
C ASN A 50 -1.03 5.18 4.17
N LEU A 51 -0.59 4.02 3.70
CA LEU A 51 -1.46 3.02 3.12
C LEU A 51 -1.34 1.75 3.94
N ALA A 52 -2.45 1.27 4.51
CA ALA A 52 -2.56 -0.05 5.08
C ALA A 52 -3.36 -0.96 4.14
N LEU A 53 -2.85 -2.16 3.90
CA LEU A 53 -3.51 -3.18 3.13
C LEU A 53 -3.69 -4.42 3.99
N TRP A 54 -4.94 -4.85 4.16
CA TRP A 54 -5.32 -5.96 5.03
C TRP A 54 -5.95 -7.09 4.24
N GLU A 55 -5.69 -8.32 4.64
CA GLU A 55 -6.31 -9.52 4.10
C GLU A 55 -7.37 -10.05 5.08
N LEU A 56 -8.59 -10.31 4.57
CA LEU A 56 -9.73 -10.89 5.29
C LEU A 56 -10.21 -12.13 4.55
N ASP A 57 -10.78 -13.09 5.29
CA ASP A 57 -11.27 -14.30 4.68
C ASP A 57 -12.55 -14.05 3.83
N ASP A 58 -13.48 -13.26 4.35
CA ASP A 58 -14.79 -13.02 3.74
C ASP A 58 -15.49 -11.76 4.28
N TRP A 59 -16.70 -11.52 3.81
CA TRP A 59 -17.56 -10.44 4.28
C TRP A 59 -17.98 -10.58 5.74
N ALA A 60 -18.20 -11.81 6.23
CA ALA A 60 -18.55 -12.05 7.63
C ALA A 60 -17.42 -11.63 8.57
N THR A 61 -16.17 -11.76 8.12
CA THR A 61 -15.02 -11.22 8.86
C THR A 61 -15.08 -9.69 8.92
N LEU A 62 -15.43 -9.02 7.82
CA LEU A 62 -15.59 -7.56 7.80
C LEU A 62 -16.70 -7.11 8.76
N ASP A 63 -17.86 -7.75 8.73
CA ASP A 63 -18.98 -7.44 9.62
C ASP A 63 -18.55 -7.56 11.09
N ARG A 64 -17.83 -8.65 11.44
CA ARG A 64 -17.30 -8.88 12.78
C ARG A 64 -16.31 -7.78 13.20
N ILE A 65 -15.44 -7.32 12.30
CA ILE A 65 -14.51 -6.23 12.59
C ILE A 65 -15.27 -4.92 12.83
N GLN A 66 -16.31 -4.63 12.06
CA GLN A 66 -17.14 -3.44 12.28
C GLN A 66 -17.84 -3.50 13.65
N GLU A 67 -18.41 -4.65 14.01
CA GLU A 67 -19.00 -4.83 15.34
C GLU A 67 -17.98 -4.65 16.48
N LEU A 68 -16.75 -5.15 16.28
CA LEU A 68 -15.65 -4.98 17.22
C LEU A 68 -15.32 -3.50 17.41
N GLN A 69 -15.16 -2.76 16.31
CA GLN A 69 -14.87 -1.32 16.35
C GLN A 69 -15.96 -0.53 17.07
N ASP A 70 -17.22 -0.92 16.89
CA ASP A 70 -18.37 -0.22 17.48
C ASP A 70 -18.58 -0.56 18.97
N LYS A 71 -18.26 -1.77 19.41
CA LYS A 71 -18.66 -2.29 20.71
C LYS A 71 -17.49 -2.50 21.68
N HIS A 72 -16.31 -2.83 21.20
CA HIS A 72 -15.17 -3.20 22.04
C HIS A 72 -14.56 -1.98 22.74
N PRO A 73 -14.37 -2.01 24.08
CA PRO A 73 -13.88 -0.85 24.83
C PRO A 73 -12.51 -0.34 24.36
N LEU A 74 -11.58 -1.25 24.05
CA LEU A 74 -10.24 -0.88 23.54
C LEU A 74 -10.32 -0.20 22.17
N MET A 75 -11.20 -0.68 21.28
CA MET A 75 -11.40 -0.07 19.97
C MET A 75 -12.01 1.32 20.07
N LYS A 76 -12.95 1.52 21.00
CA LYS A 76 -13.50 2.85 21.31
C LYS A 76 -12.46 3.78 21.91
N ALA A 77 -11.58 3.27 22.76
CA ALA A 77 -10.46 4.04 23.31
C ALA A 77 -9.51 4.44 22.17
N TRP A 78 -9.09 3.47 21.33
CA TRP A 78 -8.24 3.73 20.18
C TRP A 78 -8.85 4.75 19.20
N GLN A 79 -10.15 4.65 18.89
CA GLN A 79 -10.83 5.61 18.02
C GLN A 79 -10.80 7.04 18.58
N ARG A 80 -10.92 7.20 19.90
CA ARG A 80 -10.80 8.51 20.56
C ARG A 80 -9.39 9.07 20.49
N GLU A 81 -8.38 8.22 20.68
CA GLU A 81 -6.98 8.60 20.56
C GLU A 81 -6.57 8.84 19.11
N ALA A 82 -7.11 8.05 18.16
CA ALA A 82 -6.80 8.16 16.75
C ALA A 82 -7.18 9.54 16.16
N VAL A 83 -8.19 10.21 16.72
CA VAL A 83 -8.58 11.58 16.34
C VAL A 83 -7.42 12.56 16.49
N ASP A 84 -6.53 12.35 17.45
CA ASP A 84 -5.37 13.20 17.66
C ASP A 84 -4.27 12.98 16.62
N TYR A 85 -4.28 11.83 15.93
CA TYR A 85 -3.28 11.46 14.92
C TYR A 85 -3.79 11.57 13.49
N ILE A 86 -5.06 11.28 13.23
CA ILE A 86 -5.62 11.13 11.88
C ILE A 86 -6.37 12.39 11.46
N THR A 87 -5.97 12.98 10.34
CA THR A 87 -6.64 14.15 9.74
C THR A 87 -7.58 13.78 8.61
N ASP A 88 -7.32 12.65 7.93
CA ASP A 88 -8.18 12.13 6.87
C ASP A 88 -8.06 10.61 6.77
N PHE A 89 -9.17 9.96 6.43
CA PHE A 89 -9.23 8.52 6.28
C PHE A 89 -10.17 8.14 5.13
N THR A 90 -9.67 7.31 4.24
CA THR A 90 -10.48 6.72 3.18
C THR A 90 -10.27 5.21 3.12
N GLY A 91 -11.36 4.45 3.10
CA GLY A 91 -11.34 2.99 3.06
C GLY A 91 -11.99 2.43 1.80
N LYS A 92 -11.44 1.32 1.27
CA LYS A 92 -11.99 0.58 0.13
C LYS A 92 -11.96 -0.90 0.43
N VAL A 93 -13.04 -1.59 0.05
CA VAL A 93 -13.05 -3.06 -0.01
C VAL A 93 -12.63 -3.49 -1.39
N LEU A 94 -11.67 -4.40 -1.44
CA LEU A 94 -11.05 -4.86 -2.67
C LEU A 94 -11.25 -6.37 -2.87
N GLN A 95 -11.48 -6.77 -4.11
CA GLN A 95 -11.45 -8.16 -4.55
C GLN A 95 -10.16 -8.44 -5.31
N PRO A 96 -9.39 -9.49 -4.93
CA PRO A 96 -8.14 -9.81 -5.60
C PRO A 96 -8.37 -10.47 -6.95
N ALA A 97 -7.46 -10.23 -7.89
CA ALA A 97 -7.33 -11.05 -9.07
C ALA A 97 -6.90 -12.49 -8.70
N PRO A 98 -7.30 -13.52 -9.46
CA PRO A 98 -6.96 -14.94 -9.15
C PRO A 98 -5.45 -15.21 -9.06
N PHE A 99 -4.63 -14.39 -9.72
CA PHE A 99 -3.17 -14.51 -9.74
C PHE A 99 -2.48 -13.64 -8.68
N SER A 100 -3.21 -12.88 -7.88
CA SER A 100 -2.65 -12.11 -6.76
C SER A 100 -2.11 -13.05 -5.69
N PRO A 101 -0.88 -12.82 -5.18
CA PRO A 101 -0.38 -13.62 -4.07
C PRO A 101 -1.15 -13.31 -2.78
N THR A 102 -1.41 -14.34 -1.99
CA THR A 102 -1.93 -14.21 -0.62
C THR A 102 -0.84 -13.75 0.33
N LEU A 103 -1.21 -13.25 1.52
CA LEU A 103 -0.26 -12.90 2.57
C LEU A 103 0.70 -14.04 2.89
N ALA A 104 0.21 -15.29 2.98
CA ALA A 104 1.05 -16.47 3.22
C ALA A 104 2.12 -16.65 2.13
N LYS A 105 1.77 -16.41 0.86
CA LYS A 105 2.71 -16.47 -0.26
C LYS A 105 3.71 -15.32 -0.24
N LEU A 106 3.26 -14.12 0.13
CA LEU A 106 4.13 -12.95 0.25
C LEU A 106 5.16 -13.12 1.37
N LYS A 107 4.75 -13.65 2.54
CA LYS A 107 5.66 -13.93 3.67
C LYS A 107 6.73 -14.98 3.33
N LYS A 108 6.40 -15.99 2.52
CA LYS A 108 7.34 -17.05 2.11
C LYS A 108 8.23 -16.68 0.94
N GLY A 109 7.82 -15.72 0.12
CA GLY A 109 8.51 -15.32 -1.09
C GLY A 109 9.38 -14.08 -0.89
N ASP A 110 10.19 -13.79 -1.90
CA ASP A 110 11.02 -12.59 -1.95
C ASP A 110 10.23 -11.43 -2.57
N TYR A 111 9.35 -10.82 -1.76
CA TYR A 111 8.51 -9.68 -2.12
C TYR A 111 8.84 -8.41 -1.34
N LYS A 112 9.84 -8.47 -0.44
CA LYS A 112 10.26 -7.31 0.32
C LYS A 112 11.02 -6.33 -0.56
N SER A 113 10.70 -5.07 -0.44
CA SER A 113 11.30 -3.98 -1.19
C SER A 113 11.20 -2.70 -0.36
N THR A 114 12.16 -1.81 -0.46
CA THR A 114 12.03 -0.49 0.16
C THR A 114 11.05 0.37 -0.61
N ILE A 115 11.08 0.27 -1.94
CA ILE A 115 10.23 1.04 -2.83
C ILE A 115 9.24 0.09 -3.51
N TYR A 116 7.97 0.45 -3.48
CA TYR A 116 6.92 -0.18 -4.23
C TYR A 116 6.30 0.81 -5.20
N LEU A 117 5.91 0.33 -6.36
CA LEU A 117 5.10 1.09 -7.30
C LEU A 117 3.63 0.74 -7.09
N HIS A 118 2.86 1.70 -6.66
CA HIS A 118 1.41 1.63 -6.59
C HIS A 118 0.82 2.26 -7.85
N THR A 119 -0.08 1.55 -8.50
CA THR A 119 -0.81 2.07 -9.64
C THR A 119 -2.30 1.97 -9.37
N LEU A 120 -3.01 3.08 -9.52
CA LEU A 120 -4.46 3.13 -9.49
C LEU A 120 -4.96 3.43 -10.91
N ALA A 121 -5.52 2.43 -11.55
CA ALA A 121 -6.13 2.55 -12.86
C ALA A 121 -7.62 2.87 -12.71
N LYS A 122 -8.08 3.92 -13.37
CA LYS A 122 -9.50 4.13 -13.65
C LYS A 122 -9.84 3.33 -14.89
N VAL A 123 -10.66 2.32 -14.73
CA VAL A 123 -11.10 1.40 -15.77
C VAL A 123 -12.53 1.72 -16.15
N HIS A 124 -12.90 1.53 -17.39
CA HIS A 124 -14.31 1.68 -17.80
C HIS A 124 -15.19 0.72 -17.00
N PRO A 125 -16.33 1.17 -16.46
CA PRO A 125 -17.23 0.33 -15.67
C PRO A 125 -17.58 -0.98 -16.37
N GLY A 126 -17.43 -2.11 -15.66
CA GLY A 126 -17.67 -3.44 -16.18
C GLY A 126 -16.48 -4.05 -16.95
N LYS A 127 -15.37 -3.34 -17.06
CA LYS A 127 -14.14 -3.82 -17.73
C LYS A 127 -13.02 -4.17 -16.76
N GLU A 128 -13.29 -4.15 -15.46
CA GLU A 128 -12.29 -4.37 -14.43
C GLU A 128 -11.68 -5.78 -14.52
N ASP A 129 -12.51 -6.80 -14.73
CA ASP A 129 -12.03 -8.20 -14.82
C ASP A 129 -11.21 -8.43 -16.08
N GLU A 130 -11.63 -7.87 -17.23
CA GLU A 130 -10.87 -7.94 -18.48
C GLU A 130 -9.50 -7.25 -18.34
N TYR A 131 -9.48 -6.08 -17.71
CA TYR A 131 -8.23 -5.36 -17.46
C TYR A 131 -7.31 -6.14 -16.50
N MET A 132 -7.83 -6.69 -15.39
CA MET A 132 -7.04 -7.52 -14.48
C MET A 132 -6.49 -8.76 -15.19
N GLU A 133 -7.29 -9.43 -16.01
CA GLU A 133 -6.84 -10.59 -16.79
C GLU A 133 -5.67 -10.21 -17.70
N ALA A 134 -5.77 -9.08 -18.41
CA ALA A 134 -4.69 -8.56 -19.25
C ALA A 134 -3.44 -8.21 -18.42
N VAL A 135 -3.59 -7.62 -17.23
CA VAL A 135 -2.47 -7.41 -16.28
C VAL A 135 -1.78 -8.73 -15.96
N GLY A 136 -2.54 -9.78 -15.67
CA GLY A 136 -2.00 -11.11 -15.34
C GLY A 136 -1.28 -11.79 -16.50
N LYS A 137 -1.87 -11.75 -17.69
CA LYS A 137 -1.37 -12.43 -18.89
C LYS A 137 -0.21 -11.71 -19.56
N GLU A 138 -0.25 -10.38 -19.59
CA GLU A 138 0.67 -9.58 -20.39
C GLU A 138 1.63 -8.75 -19.52
N LEU A 139 1.11 -7.87 -18.63
CA LEU A 139 1.96 -6.96 -17.87
C LEU A 139 2.83 -7.68 -16.84
N LYS A 140 2.27 -8.64 -16.12
CA LYS A 140 3.00 -9.36 -15.06
C LYS A 140 4.25 -10.10 -15.59
N PRO A 141 4.22 -10.84 -16.72
CA PRO A 141 5.43 -11.42 -17.30
C PRO A 141 6.44 -10.36 -17.75
N MET A 142 5.99 -9.23 -18.31
CA MET A 142 6.87 -8.12 -18.71
C MET A 142 7.55 -7.51 -17.49
N ALA A 143 6.79 -7.16 -16.46
CA ALA A 143 7.31 -6.57 -15.22
C ALA A 143 8.37 -7.46 -14.57
N ARG A 144 8.17 -8.79 -14.58
CA ARG A 144 9.14 -9.76 -14.09
C ARG A 144 10.47 -9.69 -14.85
N ARG A 145 10.45 -9.51 -16.18
CA ARG A 145 11.69 -9.34 -16.99
C ARG A 145 12.45 -8.09 -16.62
N TRP A 146 11.77 -7.03 -16.17
CA TRP A 146 12.40 -5.79 -15.72
C TRP A 146 12.93 -5.87 -14.28
N GLY A 147 12.55 -6.92 -13.52
CA GLY A 147 12.95 -7.14 -12.13
C GLY A 147 11.88 -6.77 -11.09
N MET A 148 10.64 -6.54 -11.52
CA MET A 148 9.50 -6.26 -10.63
C MET A 148 8.71 -7.53 -10.32
N LYS A 149 8.15 -7.60 -9.11
CA LYS A 149 7.22 -8.66 -8.69
C LYS A 149 5.88 -8.04 -8.31
N LEU A 150 4.80 -8.68 -8.72
CA LEU A 150 3.45 -8.26 -8.36
C LEU A 150 3.17 -8.65 -6.90
N VAL A 151 2.94 -7.67 -6.04
CA VAL A 151 2.48 -7.84 -4.66
C VAL A 151 0.97 -8.08 -4.63
N GLY A 152 0.21 -7.42 -5.51
CA GLY A 152 -1.20 -7.66 -5.67
C GLY A 152 -1.83 -6.87 -6.81
N CYS A 153 -2.94 -7.40 -7.32
CA CYS A 153 -3.81 -6.77 -8.30
C CYS A 153 -5.25 -6.92 -7.79
N TYR A 154 -5.96 -5.83 -7.64
CA TYR A 154 -7.26 -5.79 -6.95
C TYR A 154 -8.21 -4.87 -7.68
N LYS A 155 -9.51 -5.22 -7.73
CA LYS A 155 -10.59 -4.30 -8.10
C LYS A 155 -11.33 -3.81 -6.85
N ALA A 156 -11.68 -2.55 -6.82
CA ALA A 156 -12.51 -2.00 -5.76
C ALA A 156 -13.97 -2.42 -5.94
N VAL A 157 -14.60 -2.89 -4.84
CA VAL A 157 -15.99 -3.40 -4.86
C VAL A 157 -16.90 -2.64 -3.91
N ALA A 158 -16.36 -1.93 -2.92
CA ALA A 158 -17.12 -1.10 -1.98
C ALA A 158 -16.23 -0.04 -1.31
N GLY A 159 -16.85 0.84 -0.51
CA GLY A 159 -16.20 1.91 0.25
C GLY A 159 -16.15 3.22 -0.53
N THR A 160 -15.11 4.03 -0.29
CA THR A 160 -14.92 5.33 -0.97
C THR A 160 -14.45 5.19 -2.42
N ALA A 161 -14.41 3.96 -2.93
CA ALA A 161 -14.05 3.70 -4.30
C ALA A 161 -15.11 4.21 -5.27
N SER A 162 -14.66 4.85 -6.34
CA SER A 162 -15.50 5.01 -7.52
C SER A 162 -15.49 3.71 -8.33
N SER A 163 -16.59 3.42 -9.03
CA SER A 163 -16.64 2.29 -9.98
C SER A 163 -15.47 2.35 -10.95
N GLY A 164 -14.96 1.20 -11.35
CA GLY A 164 -13.86 1.10 -12.31
C GLY A 164 -12.47 1.37 -11.71
N GLU A 165 -12.23 1.11 -10.45
CA GLU A 165 -10.88 1.20 -9.88
C GLU A 165 -10.21 -0.17 -9.82
N VAL A 166 -9.02 -0.25 -10.43
CA VAL A 166 -8.11 -1.40 -10.27
C VAL A 166 -6.78 -0.91 -9.74
N ILE A 167 -6.32 -1.55 -8.68
CA ILE A 167 -5.09 -1.23 -7.97
C ILE A 167 -4.06 -2.33 -8.19
N ASN A 168 -2.84 -1.97 -8.60
CA ASN A 168 -1.72 -2.91 -8.61
C ASN A 168 -0.59 -2.38 -7.73
N ILE A 169 0.05 -3.28 -6.99
CA ILE A 169 1.23 -2.98 -6.19
C ILE A 169 2.37 -3.88 -6.67
N TRP A 170 3.53 -3.28 -6.95
CA TRP A 170 4.71 -3.94 -7.48
C TRP A 170 5.94 -3.61 -6.64
N THR A 171 6.86 -4.56 -6.48
CA THR A 171 8.20 -4.21 -5.98
C THR A 171 8.92 -3.34 -7.01
N ALA A 172 9.63 -2.30 -6.55
CA ALA A 172 10.30 -1.34 -7.43
C ALA A 172 11.78 -1.10 -7.05
N GLY A 173 12.34 -1.97 -6.23
CA GLY A 173 13.75 -1.92 -5.80
C GLY A 173 13.93 -1.34 -4.41
N ASN A 174 15.18 -1.31 -3.95
CA ASN A 174 15.52 -0.86 -2.60
C ASN A 174 16.08 0.57 -2.58
N ILE A 175 16.54 1.06 -3.72
CA ILE A 175 16.99 2.43 -3.92
C ILE A 175 16.44 3.01 -5.23
N HIS A 176 16.31 4.32 -5.30
CA HIS A 176 15.81 4.98 -6.51
C HIS A 176 16.61 4.67 -7.78
N GLY A 177 17.91 4.42 -7.66
CA GLY A 177 18.76 4.00 -8.79
C GLY A 177 18.35 2.65 -9.39
N GLU A 178 17.80 1.72 -8.60
CA GLU A 178 17.24 0.46 -9.12
C GLU A 178 15.94 0.72 -9.88
N TRP A 179 15.07 1.56 -9.37
CA TRP A 179 13.87 1.98 -10.08
C TRP A 179 14.20 2.63 -11.44
N VAL A 180 15.21 3.52 -11.50
CA VAL A 180 15.64 4.14 -12.76
C VAL A 180 16.06 3.06 -13.78
N LYS A 181 16.81 2.03 -13.35
CA LYS A 181 17.19 0.90 -14.20
C LYS A 181 15.97 0.08 -14.67
N ILE A 182 15.03 -0.20 -13.76
CA ILE A 182 13.77 -0.89 -14.08
C ILE A 182 12.98 -0.09 -15.13
N ARG A 183 12.83 1.21 -14.90
CA ARG A 183 12.12 2.11 -15.82
C ARG A 183 12.78 2.18 -17.19
N ALA A 184 14.10 2.27 -17.23
CA ALA A 184 14.85 2.26 -18.49
C ALA A 184 14.64 0.96 -19.30
N LYS A 185 14.60 -0.21 -18.61
CA LYS A 185 14.27 -1.50 -19.26
C LYS A 185 12.84 -1.50 -19.79
N SER A 186 11.88 -1.03 -19.04
CA SER A 186 10.47 -1.00 -19.48
C SER A 186 10.26 -0.11 -20.69
N LEU A 187 10.89 1.06 -20.73
CA LEU A 187 10.77 2.00 -21.85
C LEU A 187 11.40 1.48 -23.14
N LYS A 188 12.40 0.59 -23.05
CA LYS A 188 13.04 -0.07 -24.20
C LYS A 188 12.29 -1.32 -24.66
N ASP A 189 11.36 -1.86 -23.87
CA ASP A 189 10.61 -3.08 -24.21
C ASP A 189 9.48 -2.77 -25.22
N PRO A 190 9.55 -3.27 -26.46
CA PRO A 190 8.50 -3.04 -27.44
C PRO A 190 7.13 -3.58 -27.02
N ALA A 191 7.11 -4.66 -26.23
CA ALA A 191 5.88 -5.25 -25.73
C ALA A 191 5.18 -4.30 -24.73
N TYR A 192 5.96 -3.50 -23.98
CA TYR A 192 5.39 -2.51 -23.06
C TYR A 192 4.71 -1.35 -23.83
N LYS A 193 5.32 -0.88 -24.91
CA LYS A 193 4.70 0.16 -25.75
C LYS A 193 3.36 -0.31 -26.34
N LYS A 194 3.32 -1.57 -26.80
CA LYS A 194 2.08 -2.19 -27.28
C LYS A 194 1.06 -2.29 -26.16
N TRP A 195 1.48 -2.76 -24.97
CA TRP A 195 0.63 -2.84 -23.79
C TRP A 195 0.01 -1.49 -23.41
N GLU A 196 0.77 -0.41 -23.38
CA GLU A 196 0.25 0.93 -23.01
C GLU A 196 -0.86 1.39 -23.97
N ILE A 197 -0.72 1.10 -25.27
CA ILE A 197 -1.74 1.42 -26.28
C ILE A 197 -2.99 0.56 -26.06
N GLU A 198 -2.82 -0.75 -25.93
CA GLU A 198 -3.92 -1.70 -25.73
C GLU A 198 -4.63 -1.45 -24.38
N ALA A 199 -3.88 -1.20 -23.33
CA ALA A 199 -4.44 -0.91 -22.01
C ALA A 199 -5.29 0.37 -21.99
N GLY A 200 -5.03 1.32 -22.89
CA GLY A 200 -5.87 2.51 -23.08
C GLY A 200 -7.31 2.19 -23.44
N LYS A 201 -7.60 1.02 -23.99
CA LYS A 201 -8.97 0.56 -24.31
C LYS A 201 -9.79 0.27 -23.06
N TRP A 202 -9.14 -0.12 -21.97
CA TRP A 202 -9.81 -0.42 -20.71
C TRP A 202 -9.68 0.74 -19.70
N ARG A 203 -8.51 1.39 -19.66
CA ARG A 203 -8.17 2.39 -18.64
C ARG A 203 -7.86 3.76 -19.24
N PRO A 204 -8.80 4.72 -19.18
CA PRO A 204 -8.55 6.09 -19.66
C PRO A 204 -7.55 6.86 -18.79
N LYS A 205 -7.34 6.42 -17.54
CA LYS A 205 -6.43 7.09 -16.61
C LYS A 205 -5.73 6.09 -15.69
N VAL A 206 -4.46 6.36 -15.43
CA VAL A 206 -3.69 5.66 -14.39
C VAL A 206 -2.90 6.69 -13.58
N VAL A 207 -2.88 6.50 -12.26
CA VAL A 207 -2.09 7.27 -11.32
C VAL A 207 -1.00 6.36 -10.76
N TYR A 208 0.24 6.84 -10.79
CA TYR A 208 1.40 6.15 -10.24
C TYR A 208 1.84 6.85 -8.96
N ARG A 209 2.12 6.07 -7.93
CA ARG A 209 2.68 6.56 -6.66
C ARG A 209 3.78 5.61 -6.18
N PHE A 210 4.77 6.13 -5.49
CA PHE A 210 5.68 5.30 -4.73
C PHE A 210 5.12 5.07 -3.33
N LEU A 211 5.29 3.83 -2.87
CA LEU A 211 5.06 3.46 -1.49
C LEU A 211 6.40 3.01 -0.90
N TYR A 212 6.64 3.33 0.35
CA TYR A 212 7.85 2.92 1.07
C TYR A 212 7.51 1.93 2.18
N GLY A 213 8.14 0.76 2.13
CA GLY A 213 8.00 -0.30 3.12
C GLY A 213 8.84 -0.04 4.36
N LEU A 214 8.62 1.11 5.03
CA LEU A 214 9.42 1.58 6.15
C LEU A 214 8.81 1.26 7.51
N VAL A 215 7.51 0.99 7.56
CA VAL A 215 6.78 0.79 8.82
C VAL A 215 7.29 -0.45 9.55
N PRO A 216 7.67 -0.35 10.84
CA PRO A 216 8.42 -1.39 11.56
C PRO A 216 7.77 -2.77 11.58
N TYR A 217 6.46 -2.84 11.75
CA TYR A 217 5.69 -4.08 11.85
C TYR A 217 5.10 -4.55 10.50
N SER A 218 5.34 -3.83 9.41
CA SER A 218 4.86 -4.25 8.09
C SER A 218 5.52 -5.56 7.64
N PRO A 219 4.75 -6.61 7.26
CA PRO A 219 5.31 -7.85 6.74
C PRO A 219 6.18 -7.68 5.50
N LEU A 220 5.98 -6.60 4.77
CA LEU A 220 6.71 -6.26 3.54
C LEU A 220 7.86 -5.27 3.77
N ARG A 221 8.15 -4.94 5.03
CA ARG A 221 9.33 -4.12 5.39
C ARG A 221 10.61 -4.78 4.91
N THR A 222 11.52 -3.96 4.37
CA THR A 222 12.89 -4.41 4.08
C THR A 222 13.78 -4.29 5.32
N PRO A 223 14.75 -5.21 5.48
CA PRO A 223 15.74 -5.09 6.54
C PRO A 223 16.75 -3.94 6.34
N PHE A 224 16.63 -3.17 5.25
CA PHE A 224 17.64 -2.20 4.82
C PHE A 224 17.64 -0.87 5.60
N LEU A 225 16.60 -0.59 6.34
CA LEU A 225 16.71 0.47 7.34
C LEU A 225 17.43 -0.11 8.54
N GLN A 226 18.71 0.18 8.64
CA GLN A 226 19.41 0.12 9.93
C GLN A 226 18.47 0.77 10.96
N GLU A 227 18.39 0.16 12.14
CA GLU A 227 17.80 0.85 13.28
C GLU A 227 18.37 2.27 13.30
N PRO A 228 17.56 3.31 13.50
CA PRO A 228 18.09 4.65 13.59
C PRO A 228 19.25 4.61 14.56
N ALA A 229 20.39 5.19 14.17
CA ALA A 229 21.54 5.33 15.04
C ALA A 229 21.04 5.83 16.40
N ALA A 230 21.59 5.27 17.47
CA ALA A 230 21.16 5.64 18.82
C ALA A 230 21.03 7.17 18.94
N PRO A 231 20.05 7.70 19.68
CA PRO A 231 19.72 9.13 19.71
C PRO A 231 20.91 10.09 19.96
N GLU A 232 21.99 9.58 20.50
CA GLU A 232 23.24 10.32 20.78
C GLU A 232 24.00 10.79 19.50
N GLU A 233 23.71 10.21 18.31
CA GLU A 233 24.41 10.60 17.07
C GLU A 233 23.60 11.55 16.16
N VAL A 234 22.39 11.89 16.51
CA VAL A 234 21.64 12.94 15.81
C VAL A 234 22.22 14.28 16.20
N ARG A 235 23.25 14.72 15.49
CA ARG A 235 23.70 16.11 15.54
C ARG A 235 22.52 16.95 15.10
N THR A 236 21.93 17.69 16.03
CA THR A 236 21.01 18.77 15.74
C THR A 236 21.77 19.78 14.84
N VAL A 237 21.54 19.66 13.55
CA VAL A 237 21.90 20.76 12.65
C VAL A 237 20.92 21.85 12.99
N ALA A 238 21.37 22.83 13.78
CA ALA A 238 20.61 24.03 14.05
C ALA A 238 20.22 24.65 12.71
N MET A 239 18.93 24.68 12.43
CA MET A 239 18.43 25.40 11.26
C MET A 239 18.75 26.88 11.48
N PRO A 240 19.32 27.57 10.48
CA PRO A 240 19.53 29.01 10.61
C PRO A 240 18.19 29.68 10.87
N GLU A 241 18.14 30.58 11.84
CA GLU A 241 16.97 31.43 12.08
C GLU A 241 16.68 32.22 10.81
N VAL A 242 15.55 31.92 10.20
CA VAL A 242 15.05 32.71 9.06
C VAL A 242 14.28 33.90 9.62
N GLU A 243 14.91 35.06 9.66
CA GLU A 243 14.19 36.33 9.93
C GLU A 243 13.25 36.60 8.76
N TRP A 244 11.96 36.47 9.01
CA TRP A 244 10.91 36.93 8.11
C TRP A 244 10.80 38.45 8.22
N LYS A 245 11.30 39.19 7.21
CA LYS A 245 11.03 40.62 7.04
C LYS A 245 9.75 40.85 6.26
#